data_ec97524abd5e29ec261420d387d709e1
#
_entry.id   ec97524abd5e29ec261420d387d709e1
#
_cell.length_a   1.000
_cell.length_b   1.000
_cell.length_c   1.000
_cell.angle_alpha   90.00
_cell.angle_beta   90.00
_cell.angle_gamma   90.00
#
_symmetry.space_group_name_H-M   'P 1'
#
loop_
_entity.id
_entity.type
_entity.pdbx_description
1 polymer ?
#
loop_
_entity_poly.entity_id
_entity_poly.type
_entity_poly.pdbx_seq_one_letter_code
_entity_poly.pdbx_strand_id
1 'polypeptide(L)'
;DSDSLAGMIELTHSNMDILDPYNYFTGGGQRARILAMYGLKRYNFEADFTEPWLFGIPLRWDVSGYLRNVEYDDWEEQRIGVTTALTKRIFDDFTTISGGYTFEHVRIHSMSKHMSEVFQKEKGGSYVGRFHLSLERDTRDNALDPTSGYMVNLLGSVSSELFGGTNNYYRLELKGMNYYSIFDKMFIWSIGGKIGMIGSIGDWKKDPPLYERYFLGGGDSVRGFPYRSIGPTDRNKDNYGGDFMYVLTSEISHPIWDFVRGAVFIDVGNATHSRFGPFSSPNIGVGYGLRIKLPVVNAPIRLDLAYPLLNNQRGVANRIRFHFSMGLSMF
;
A
#
# COMPACT_ATOMS: atom_id res chain seq x y z
N ASP A 1 -3.38 18.97 -1.23
CA ASP A 1 -2.58 17.92 -1.82
C ASP A 1 -3.46 16.91 -2.52
N SER A 2 -3.00 16.43 -3.60
CA SER A 2 -3.55 15.74 -4.75
C SER A 2 -4.39 14.47 -4.52
N ASP A 3 -4.88 14.20 -3.36
CA ASP A 3 -5.88 13.15 -3.18
C ASP A 3 -7.21 13.70 -3.65
N SER A 4 -7.35 13.64 -4.98
CA SER A 4 -8.57 14.03 -5.67
C SER A 4 -9.76 13.32 -5.05
N LEU A 5 -10.82 14.08 -4.78
CA LEU A 5 -12.11 13.53 -4.38
C LEU A 5 -12.47 12.39 -5.33
N ALA A 6 -12.76 11.21 -4.79
CA ALA A 6 -13.17 10.04 -5.54
C ALA A 6 -14.47 9.48 -4.98
N GLY A 7 -15.40 9.13 -5.86
CA GLY A 7 -16.57 8.33 -5.52
C GLY A 7 -16.22 6.84 -5.59
N MET A 8 -16.82 6.03 -4.71
CA MET A 8 -16.63 4.59 -4.68
C MET A 8 -17.98 3.90 -4.54
N ILE A 9 -18.16 2.83 -5.30
CA ILE A 9 -19.28 1.90 -5.19
C ILE A 9 -18.67 0.50 -5.00
N GLU A 10 -19.11 -0.19 -3.97
CA GLU A 10 -18.74 -1.57 -3.71
C GLU A 10 -20.00 -2.43 -3.59
N LEU A 11 -20.03 -3.54 -4.31
CA LEU A 11 -21.04 -4.57 -4.22
C LEU A 11 -20.39 -5.87 -3.76
N THR A 12 -20.88 -6.43 -2.67
CA THR A 12 -20.34 -7.67 -2.11
C THR A 12 -21.45 -8.70 -1.90
N HIS A 13 -21.23 -9.91 -2.39
CA HIS A 13 -22.03 -11.09 -2.09
C HIS A 13 -21.18 -12.05 -1.23
N SER A 14 -21.55 -12.26 0.03
CA SER A 14 -20.71 -12.96 1.03
C SER A 14 -21.03 -14.44 1.21
N ASN A 15 -22.03 -14.97 0.52
CA ASN A 15 -22.47 -16.37 0.62
C ASN A 15 -22.82 -16.90 -0.76
N MET A 16 -21.87 -16.76 -1.70
CA MET A 16 -22.05 -17.19 -3.07
C MET A 16 -21.78 -18.69 -3.22
N ASP A 17 -22.48 -19.33 -4.15
CA ASP A 17 -22.18 -20.66 -4.69
C ASP A 17 -22.17 -20.57 -6.21
N ILE A 18 -20.97 -20.43 -6.79
CA ILE A 18 -20.81 -20.27 -8.24
C ILE A 18 -21.25 -21.51 -9.03
N LEU A 19 -21.34 -22.68 -8.37
CA LEU A 19 -21.70 -23.96 -8.99
C LEU A 19 -23.17 -24.29 -8.89
N ASP A 20 -23.96 -23.56 -8.08
CA ASP A 20 -25.40 -23.79 -7.89
C ASP A 20 -26.27 -22.64 -8.45
N PRO A 21 -26.50 -22.56 -9.77
CA PRO A 21 -27.37 -21.56 -10.36
C PRO A 21 -28.85 -21.75 -10.00
N TYR A 22 -29.27 -22.97 -9.63
CA TYR A 22 -30.65 -23.26 -9.25
C TYR A 22 -31.06 -22.66 -7.90
N ASN A 23 -30.08 -22.43 -7.03
CA ASN A 23 -30.26 -21.74 -5.75
C ASN A 23 -29.83 -20.26 -5.82
N TYR A 24 -30.00 -19.62 -6.97
CA TYR A 24 -29.62 -18.23 -7.21
C TYR A 24 -28.16 -17.92 -6.84
N PHE A 25 -27.25 -18.89 -7.06
CA PHE A 25 -25.84 -18.77 -6.70
C PHE A 25 -25.59 -18.49 -5.21
N THR A 26 -26.41 -19.06 -4.29
CA THR A 26 -26.25 -18.82 -2.85
C THR A 26 -26.05 -20.11 -2.07
N GLY A 27 -25.37 -20.03 -0.92
CA GLY A 27 -25.22 -21.14 0.04
C GLY A 27 -23.84 -21.77 0.12
N GLY A 28 -22.94 -21.48 -0.81
CA GLY A 28 -21.60 -22.09 -0.88
C GLY A 28 -20.53 -21.43 0.02
N GLY A 29 -20.84 -20.30 0.67
CA GLY A 29 -19.90 -19.59 1.53
C GLY A 29 -18.79 -18.83 0.77
N GLN A 30 -18.80 -18.85 -0.56
CA GLN A 30 -17.89 -18.08 -1.39
C GLN A 30 -18.22 -16.58 -1.32
N ARG A 31 -17.22 -15.73 -1.59
CA ARG A 31 -17.41 -14.30 -1.62
C ARG A 31 -17.05 -13.74 -3.01
N ALA A 32 -17.95 -12.94 -3.56
CA ALA A 32 -17.68 -12.13 -4.75
C ALA A 32 -17.81 -10.65 -4.40
N ARG A 33 -16.89 -9.83 -4.90
CA ARG A 33 -16.86 -8.38 -4.70
C ARG A 33 -16.59 -7.69 -6.04
N ILE A 34 -17.33 -6.63 -6.31
CA ILE A 34 -17.07 -5.71 -7.41
C ILE A 34 -16.90 -4.32 -6.81
N LEU A 35 -15.80 -3.67 -7.13
CA LEU A 35 -15.49 -2.31 -6.71
C LEU A 35 -15.27 -1.44 -7.93
N ALA A 36 -15.94 -0.29 -7.94
CA ALA A 36 -15.70 0.78 -8.89
C ALA A 36 -15.39 2.07 -8.14
N MET A 37 -14.21 2.63 -8.36
CA MET A 37 -13.79 3.91 -7.84
C MET A 37 -13.48 4.84 -9.00
N TYR A 38 -14.02 6.04 -8.97
CA TYR A 38 -13.75 7.08 -9.96
C TYR A 38 -13.47 8.42 -9.29
N GLY A 39 -12.36 9.04 -9.63
CA GLY A 39 -11.92 10.34 -9.15
C GLY A 39 -11.30 11.17 -10.26
N LEU A 40 -10.91 12.39 -9.94
CA LEU A 40 -10.36 13.33 -10.92
C LEU A 40 -9.02 12.89 -11.52
N LYS A 41 -8.18 12.24 -10.71
CA LYS A 41 -6.83 11.79 -11.10
C LYS A 41 -6.64 10.27 -11.06
N ARG A 42 -7.68 9.51 -10.73
CA ARG A 42 -7.59 8.05 -10.64
C ARG A 42 -8.93 7.38 -10.85
N TYR A 43 -8.87 6.21 -11.44
CA TYR A 43 -9.99 5.27 -11.42
C TYR A 43 -9.46 3.85 -11.11
N ASN A 44 -10.31 3.05 -10.48
CA ASN A 44 -10.03 1.66 -10.15
C ASN A 44 -11.31 0.85 -10.33
N PHE A 45 -11.24 -0.19 -11.15
CA PHE A 45 -12.26 -1.22 -11.27
C PHE A 45 -11.63 -2.54 -10.83
N GLU A 46 -12.30 -3.24 -9.93
CA GLU A 46 -11.78 -4.47 -9.34
C GLU A 46 -12.91 -5.48 -9.19
N ALA A 47 -12.65 -6.71 -9.55
CA ALA A 47 -13.56 -7.84 -9.36
C ALA A 47 -12.79 -8.96 -8.66
N ASP A 48 -13.28 -9.36 -7.49
CA ASP A 48 -12.65 -10.35 -6.64
C ASP A 48 -13.58 -11.53 -6.42
N PHE A 49 -12.99 -12.71 -6.37
CA PHE A 49 -13.63 -13.94 -5.98
C PHE A 49 -12.77 -14.64 -4.92
N THR A 50 -13.41 -15.10 -3.85
CA THR A 50 -12.76 -15.84 -2.77
C THR A 50 -13.50 -17.14 -2.51
N GLU A 51 -12.79 -18.26 -2.59
CA GLU A 51 -13.21 -19.57 -2.12
C GLU A 51 -12.47 -19.87 -0.79
N PRO A 52 -13.17 -19.86 0.34
CA PRO A 52 -12.51 -20.03 1.65
C PRO A 52 -12.12 -21.48 1.95
N TRP A 53 -12.72 -22.47 1.26
CA TRP A 53 -12.55 -23.91 1.51
C TRP A 53 -12.27 -24.68 0.21
N LEU A 54 -11.20 -24.31 -0.47
CA LEU A 54 -10.82 -24.94 -1.72
C LEU A 54 -10.65 -26.45 -1.53
N PHE A 55 -11.37 -27.24 -2.35
CA PHE A 55 -11.44 -28.72 -2.25
C PHE A 55 -11.91 -29.25 -0.87
N GLY A 56 -12.70 -28.46 -0.12
CA GLY A 56 -13.21 -28.87 1.18
C GLY A 56 -12.18 -28.83 2.32
N ILE A 57 -11.01 -28.23 2.10
CA ILE A 57 -10.00 -28.02 3.14
C ILE A 57 -9.87 -26.53 3.46
N PRO A 58 -9.36 -26.13 4.65
CA PRO A 58 -9.19 -24.73 5.04
C PRO A 58 -8.00 -24.09 4.29
N LEU A 59 -8.13 -24.03 2.98
CA LEU A 59 -7.22 -23.41 2.03
C LEU A 59 -8.01 -22.36 1.25
N ARG A 60 -7.77 -21.09 1.54
CA ARG A 60 -8.45 -19.99 0.84
C ARG A 60 -7.80 -19.76 -0.51
N TRP A 61 -8.63 -19.68 -1.54
CA TRP A 61 -8.24 -19.28 -2.87
C TRP A 61 -8.87 -17.94 -3.23
N ASP A 62 -8.03 -16.99 -3.58
CA ASP A 62 -8.44 -15.65 -4.00
C ASP A 62 -8.06 -15.44 -5.48
N VAL A 63 -8.96 -14.85 -6.24
CA VAL A 63 -8.73 -14.38 -7.61
C VAL A 63 -9.21 -12.94 -7.71
N SER A 64 -8.38 -12.05 -8.24
CA SER A 64 -8.70 -10.64 -8.42
C SER A 64 -8.32 -10.21 -9.83
N GLY A 65 -9.28 -9.61 -10.55
CA GLY A 65 -9.04 -8.91 -11.81
C GLY A 65 -9.19 -7.41 -11.60
N TYR A 66 -8.31 -6.60 -12.16
CA TYR A 66 -8.34 -5.17 -11.94
C TYR A 66 -7.91 -4.35 -13.16
N LEU A 67 -8.45 -3.13 -13.22
CA LEU A 67 -8.03 -2.06 -14.11
C LEU A 67 -7.87 -0.79 -13.27
N ARG A 68 -6.63 -0.31 -13.14
CA ARG A 68 -6.27 0.85 -12.35
C ARG A 68 -5.60 1.89 -13.23
N ASN A 69 -5.95 3.15 -13.05
CA ASN A 69 -5.27 4.28 -13.66
C ASN A 69 -5.00 5.34 -12.61
N VAL A 70 -3.79 5.86 -12.61
CA VAL A 70 -3.38 6.96 -11.72
C VAL A 70 -2.68 8.00 -12.56
N GLU A 71 -3.17 9.22 -12.50
CA GLU A 71 -2.54 10.41 -13.06
C GLU A 71 -1.66 11.05 -11.98
N TYR A 72 -0.35 10.99 -12.17
CA TYR A 72 0.63 11.76 -11.42
C TYR A 72 0.83 13.12 -12.08
N ASP A 73 1.52 14.04 -11.43
CA ASP A 73 1.72 15.40 -11.96
C ASP A 73 2.50 15.39 -13.30
N ASP A 74 3.35 14.40 -13.54
CA ASP A 74 4.25 14.33 -14.69
C ASP A 74 4.01 13.16 -15.65
N TRP A 75 3.20 12.15 -15.26
CA TRP A 75 2.83 11.00 -16.11
C TRP A 75 1.56 10.32 -15.66
N GLU A 76 1.03 9.49 -16.52
CA GLU A 76 -0.07 8.59 -16.20
C GLU A 76 0.41 7.14 -16.19
N GLU A 77 -0.08 6.36 -15.23
CA GLU A 77 0.18 4.94 -15.09
C GLU A 77 -1.12 4.15 -15.12
N GLN A 78 -1.23 3.26 -16.09
CA GLN A 78 -2.35 2.34 -16.19
C GLN A 78 -1.86 0.92 -15.93
N ARG A 79 -2.61 0.18 -15.11
CA ARG A 79 -2.39 -1.26 -14.83
C ARG A 79 -3.65 -2.04 -15.10
N ILE A 80 -3.53 -3.10 -15.88
CA ILE A 80 -4.58 -4.11 -16.05
C ILE A 80 -3.99 -5.47 -15.76
N GLY A 81 -4.64 -6.26 -14.91
CA GLY A 81 -4.05 -7.52 -14.49
C GLY A 81 -4.99 -8.44 -13.76
N VAL A 82 -4.47 -9.63 -13.50
CA VAL A 82 -5.11 -10.67 -12.72
C VAL A 82 -4.11 -11.17 -11.67
N THR A 83 -4.59 -11.36 -10.46
CA THR A 83 -3.82 -12.01 -9.38
C THR A 83 -4.59 -13.22 -8.90
N THR A 84 -3.88 -14.31 -8.65
CA THR A 84 -4.42 -15.49 -7.94
C THR A 84 -3.51 -15.84 -6.77
N ALA A 85 -4.09 -16.22 -5.64
CA ALA A 85 -3.35 -16.55 -4.44
C ALA A 85 -4.02 -17.67 -3.64
N LEU A 86 -3.19 -18.48 -2.99
CA LEU A 86 -3.60 -19.50 -2.02
C LEU A 86 -3.09 -19.07 -0.65
N THR A 87 -3.99 -19.06 0.34
CA THR A 87 -3.67 -18.68 1.71
C THR A 87 -4.08 -19.78 2.67
N LYS A 88 -3.19 -20.14 3.58
CA LYS A 88 -3.41 -21.14 4.61
C LYS A 88 -2.97 -20.64 5.98
N ARG A 89 -3.74 -20.95 7.03
CA ARG A 89 -3.28 -20.81 8.41
C ARG A 89 -2.26 -21.90 8.74
N ILE A 90 -1.18 -21.51 9.41
CA ILE A 90 -0.10 -22.42 9.81
C ILE A 90 0.26 -22.12 11.27
N PHE A 91 0.72 -23.14 11.98
CA PHE A 91 1.19 -23.11 13.38
C PHE A 91 0.08 -22.77 14.40
N ASP A 92 -0.66 -21.68 14.23
CA ASP A 92 -1.72 -21.19 15.12
C ASP A 92 -2.81 -20.42 14.33
N ASP A 93 -3.80 -19.87 15.03
CA ASP A 93 -4.90 -19.12 14.42
C ASP A 93 -4.51 -17.72 13.92
N PHE A 94 -3.33 -17.24 14.29
CA PHE A 94 -2.86 -15.89 14.01
C PHE A 94 -1.88 -15.81 12.83
N THR A 95 -1.32 -16.95 12.44
CA THR A 95 -0.26 -16.99 11.44
C THR A 95 -0.77 -17.55 10.12
N THR A 96 -0.59 -16.81 9.04
CA THR A 96 -0.96 -17.21 7.68
C THR A 96 0.23 -17.18 6.74
N ILE A 97 0.29 -18.15 5.83
CA ILE A 97 1.17 -18.13 4.67
C ILE A 97 0.32 -17.99 3.42
N SER A 98 0.73 -17.11 2.52
CA SER A 98 0.06 -16.89 1.24
C SER A 98 1.07 -16.95 0.11
N GLY A 99 0.76 -17.71 -0.93
CA GLY A 99 1.55 -17.76 -2.16
C GLY A 99 0.67 -17.48 -3.36
N GLY A 100 1.14 -16.67 -4.29
CA GLY A 100 0.32 -16.30 -5.43
C GLY A 100 1.13 -15.85 -6.64
N TYR A 101 0.39 -15.66 -7.72
CA TYR A 101 0.92 -15.21 -9.00
C TYR A 101 0.10 -14.02 -9.51
N THR A 102 0.81 -13.01 -10.01
CA THR A 102 0.22 -11.84 -10.66
C THR A 102 0.72 -11.76 -12.09
N PHE A 103 -0.22 -11.58 -13.02
CA PHE A 103 0.09 -11.20 -14.40
C PHE A 103 -0.59 -9.89 -14.71
N GLU A 104 0.19 -8.86 -15.02
CA GLU A 104 -0.34 -7.54 -15.33
C GLU A 104 0.41 -6.87 -16.47
N HIS A 105 -0.29 -6.01 -17.19
CA HIS A 105 0.28 -5.07 -18.15
C HIS A 105 0.28 -3.67 -17.51
N VAL A 106 1.47 -3.10 -17.39
CA VAL A 106 1.69 -1.73 -16.89
C VAL A 106 2.03 -0.85 -18.07
N ARG A 107 1.34 0.26 -18.21
CA ARG A 107 1.58 1.25 -19.27
C ARG A 107 1.80 2.63 -18.68
N ILE A 108 2.95 3.23 -19.00
CA ILE A 108 3.27 4.61 -18.67
C ILE A 108 3.07 5.47 -19.92
N HIS A 109 2.21 6.47 -19.82
CA HIS A 109 1.92 7.39 -20.93
C HIS A 109 1.77 8.83 -20.43
N SER A 110 1.45 9.76 -21.33
CA SER A 110 1.25 11.19 -21.00
C SER A 110 2.43 11.84 -20.25
N MET A 111 3.65 11.31 -20.46
CA MET A 111 4.84 11.79 -19.76
C MET A 111 5.22 13.19 -20.20
N SER A 112 5.43 14.11 -19.25
CA SER A 112 5.87 15.48 -19.47
C SER A 112 7.21 15.52 -20.23
N LYS A 113 7.31 16.43 -21.22
CA LYS A 113 8.55 16.62 -22.00
C LYS A 113 9.71 17.20 -21.18
N HIS A 114 9.41 17.79 -20.02
CA HIS A 114 10.41 18.37 -19.12
C HIS A 114 11.12 17.34 -18.25
N MET A 115 10.58 16.12 -18.17
CA MET A 115 11.22 15.04 -17.43
C MET A 115 12.52 14.59 -18.09
N SER A 116 13.48 14.17 -17.26
CA SER A 116 14.79 13.73 -17.71
C SER A 116 14.71 12.50 -18.64
N GLU A 117 15.78 12.27 -19.41
CA GLU A 117 15.89 11.11 -20.31
C GLU A 117 15.70 9.77 -19.61
N VAL A 118 16.01 9.69 -18.31
CA VAL A 118 15.84 8.48 -17.50
C VAL A 118 14.36 8.07 -17.46
N PHE A 119 13.48 9.05 -17.28
CA PHE A 119 12.02 8.81 -17.28
C PHE A 119 11.49 8.55 -18.69
N GLN A 120 11.97 9.28 -19.70
CA GLN A 120 11.49 9.11 -21.08
C GLN A 120 11.72 7.68 -21.60
N LYS A 121 12.75 6.99 -21.12
CA LYS A 121 13.03 5.58 -21.44
C LYS A 121 12.02 4.60 -20.85
N GLU A 122 11.34 4.97 -19.77
CA GLU A 122 10.33 4.16 -19.09
C GLU A 122 8.93 4.28 -19.73
N LYS A 123 8.76 5.18 -20.71
CA LYS A 123 7.51 5.36 -21.44
C LYS A 123 7.20 4.13 -22.29
N GLY A 124 6.01 3.61 -22.15
CA GLY A 124 5.55 2.46 -22.93
C GLY A 124 4.84 1.43 -22.08
N GLY A 125 4.71 0.23 -22.62
CA GLY A 125 4.08 -0.90 -21.96
C GLY A 125 5.10 -1.93 -21.49
N SER A 126 4.86 -2.52 -20.34
CA SER A 126 5.64 -3.62 -19.78
C SER A 126 4.70 -4.68 -19.23
N TYR A 127 5.03 -5.95 -19.43
CA TYR A 127 4.34 -7.04 -18.76
C TYR A 127 5.06 -7.39 -17.45
N VAL A 128 4.28 -7.70 -16.43
CA VAL A 128 4.78 -8.18 -15.13
C VAL A 128 4.21 -9.57 -14.89
N GLY A 129 5.05 -10.57 -14.92
CA GLY A 129 4.74 -11.92 -14.45
C GLY A 129 5.48 -12.12 -13.13
N ARG A 130 4.76 -12.19 -12.02
CA ARG A 130 5.34 -12.15 -10.67
C ARG A 130 4.78 -13.22 -9.76
N PHE A 131 5.64 -14.04 -9.19
CA PHE A 131 5.31 -14.86 -8.04
C PHE A 131 5.59 -14.10 -6.75
N HIS A 132 4.71 -14.28 -5.76
CA HIS A 132 4.89 -13.73 -4.42
C HIS A 132 4.63 -14.78 -3.34
N LEU A 133 5.32 -14.63 -2.21
CA LEU A 133 5.13 -15.38 -0.99
C LEU A 133 5.05 -14.40 0.17
N SER A 134 4.05 -14.57 1.02
CA SER A 134 3.84 -13.72 2.20
C SER A 134 3.65 -14.58 3.44
N LEU A 135 4.29 -14.18 4.53
CA LEU A 135 4.08 -14.73 5.87
C LEU A 135 3.56 -13.60 6.74
N GLU A 136 2.37 -13.77 7.32
CA GLU A 136 1.75 -12.76 8.17
C GLU A 136 1.38 -13.37 9.51
N ARG A 137 1.65 -12.62 10.59
CA ARG A 137 1.15 -12.88 11.92
C ARG A 137 0.38 -11.67 12.42
N ASP A 138 -0.93 -11.86 12.69
CA ASP A 138 -1.82 -10.83 13.14
C ASP A 138 -2.53 -11.24 14.43
N THR A 139 -2.15 -10.60 15.54
CA THR A 139 -2.69 -10.85 16.89
C THR A 139 -3.51 -9.65 17.39
N ARG A 140 -3.86 -8.70 16.50
CA ARG A 140 -4.64 -7.53 16.87
C ARG A 140 -6.03 -7.93 17.37
N ASP A 141 -6.50 -7.26 18.40
CA ASP A 141 -7.84 -7.45 18.95
C ASP A 141 -8.96 -7.10 17.97
N ASN A 142 -8.69 -6.16 17.08
CA ASN A 142 -9.57 -5.77 15.98
C ASN A 142 -8.73 -5.37 14.77
N ALA A 143 -9.00 -5.96 13.62
CA ALA A 143 -8.27 -5.63 12.39
C ALA A 143 -8.56 -4.21 11.90
N LEU A 144 -9.74 -3.66 12.17
CA LEU A 144 -10.22 -2.36 11.68
C LEU A 144 -9.97 -1.19 12.66
N ASP A 145 -9.87 -1.46 13.94
CA ASP A 145 -9.66 -0.47 14.97
C ASP A 145 -8.90 -1.08 16.14
N PRO A 146 -7.63 -1.39 15.92
CA PRO A 146 -6.83 -2.08 16.90
C PRO A 146 -6.55 -1.22 18.13
N THR A 147 -6.72 -1.83 19.31
CA THR A 147 -6.36 -1.22 20.58
C THR A 147 -5.21 -1.94 21.26
N SER A 148 -4.97 -3.19 20.88
CA SER A 148 -3.90 -4.03 21.43
C SER A 148 -3.48 -5.12 20.44
N GLY A 149 -2.30 -5.71 20.67
CA GLY A 149 -1.72 -6.74 19.83
C GLY A 149 -0.84 -6.17 18.71
N TYR A 150 -0.39 -7.05 17.84
CA TYR A 150 0.52 -6.66 16.75
C TYR A 150 0.21 -7.39 15.45
N MET A 151 0.67 -6.80 14.36
CA MET A 151 0.70 -7.42 13.05
C MET A 151 2.12 -7.29 12.48
N VAL A 152 2.64 -8.38 11.92
CA VAL A 152 3.90 -8.42 11.16
C VAL A 152 3.66 -9.17 9.87
N ASN A 153 4.13 -8.63 8.76
CA ASN A 153 4.04 -9.25 7.44
C ASN A 153 5.40 -9.17 6.74
N LEU A 154 5.87 -10.31 6.28
CA LEU A 154 7.05 -10.45 5.43
C LEU A 154 6.59 -10.87 4.04
N LEU A 155 6.90 -10.08 3.03
CA LEU A 155 6.58 -10.32 1.63
C LEU A 155 7.87 -10.46 0.81
N GLY A 156 7.98 -11.55 0.08
CA GLY A 156 8.98 -11.74 -0.96
C GLY A 156 8.30 -11.91 -2.32
N SER A 157 8.85 -11.32 -3.37
CA SER A 157 8.36 -11.55 -4.72
C SER A 157 9.47 -11.52 -5.76
N VAL A 158 9.25 -12.24 -6.85
CA VAL A 158 10.16 -12.31 -8.00
C VAL A 158 9.33 -12.15 -9.28
N SER A 159 9.74 -11.20 -10.10
CA SER A 159 9.23 -11.02 -11.47
C SER A 159 10.31 -11.44 -12.46
N SER A 160 9.92 -12.15 -13.51
CA SER A 160 10.88 -12.63 -14.51
C SER A 160 10.22 -12.81 -15.88
N GLU A 161 11.05 -12.72 -16.92
CA GLU A 161 10.68 -13.09 -18.28
C GLU A 161 10.22 -14.55 -18.36
N LEU A 162 10.77 -15.44 -17.52
CA LEU A 162 10.33 -16.85 -17.42
C LEU A 162 8.87 -16.97 -16.95
N PHE A 163 8.35 -15.96 -16.29
CA PHE A 163 6.97 -15.90 -15.77
C PHE A 163 6.08 -14.98 -16.62
N GLY A 164 6.49 -14.64 -17.84
CA GLY A 164 5.76 -13.74 -18.74
C GLY A 164 6.00 -12.25 -18.49
N GLY A 165 6.95 -11.87 -17.65
CA GLY A 165 7.33 -10.48 -17.42
C GLY A 165 8.27 -9.92 -18.49
N THR A 166 8.41 -8.61 -18.56
CA THR A 166 9.38 -7.90 -19.41
C THR A 166 10.70 -7.65 -18.67
N ASN A 167 10.68 -7.61 -17.34
CA ASN A 167 11.82 -7.26 -16.51
C ASN A 167 12.05 -8.32 -15.42
N ASN A 168 13.34 -8.57 -15.12
CA ASN A 168 13.78 -9.49 -14.08
C ASN A 168 14.16 -8.71 -12.82
N TYR A 169 13.37 -8.83 -11.74
CA TYR A 169 13.63 -8.18 -10.46
C TYR A 169 13.03 -8.96 -9.28
N TYR A 170 13.57 -8.71 -8.09
CA TYR A 170 13.02 -9.21 -6.84
C TYR A 170 12.59 -8.04 -5.95
N ARG A 171 11.66 -8.31 -5.04
CA ARG A 171 11.21 -7.37 -4.01
C ARG A 171 11.11 -8.10 -2.68
N LEU A 172 11.61 -7.48 -1.61
CA LEU A 172 11.45 -7.93 -0.24
C LEU A 172 10.89 -6.77 0.58
N GLU A 173 9.83 -7.05 1.34
CA GLU A 173 9.20 -6.05 2.22
C GLU A 173 8.92 -6.68 3.59
N LEU A 174 9.26 -5.96 4.63
CA LEU A 174 8.87 -6.26 6.00
C LEU A 174 8.07 -5.08 6.53
N LYS A 175 6.87 -5.34 7.02
CA LYS A 175 6.06 -4.34 7.71
C LYS A 175 5.56 -4.88 9.03
N GLY A 176 5.38 -4.00 10.00
CA GLY A 176 4.82 -4.37 11.28
C GLY A 176 4.27 -3.17 12.03
N MET A 177 3.26 -3.45 12.84
CA MET A 177 2.57 -2.47 13.67
C MET A 177 2.24 -3.11 15.01
N ASN A 178 2.50 -2.42 16.10
CA ASN A 178 2.15 -2.85 17.45
C ASN A 178 1.25 -1.80 18.11
N TYR A 179 0.30 -2.24 18.91
CA TYR A 179 -0.69 -1.42 19.59
C TYR A 179 -0.68 -1.73 21.07
N TYR A 180 -0.60 -0.67 21.86
CA TYR A 180 -0.60 -0.74 23.31
C TYR A 180 -1.75 0.11 23.86
N SER A 181 -2.63 -0.54 24.60
CA SER A 181 -3.70 0.14 25.35
C SER A 181 -3.12 0.63 26.70
N ILE A 182 -3.29 1.92 26.99
CA ILE A 182 -2.81 2.56 28.20
C ILE A 182 -4.03 3.17 28.91
N PHE A 183 -4.12 2.99 30.24
CA PHE A 183 -5.21 3.46 31.09
C PHE A 183 -6.60 3.06 30.56
N ASP A 184 -6.81 1.76 30.41
CA ASP A 184 -8.08 1.18 29.95
C ASP A 184 -8.61 1.80 28.64
N LYS A 185 -7.73 1.85 27.62
CA LYS A 185 -8.01 2.40 26.29
C LYS A 185 -8.19 3.93 26.23
N MET A 186 -7.91 4.65 27.32
CA MET A 186 -7.88 6.11 27.28
C MET A 186 -6.85 6.58 26.25
N PHE A 187 -5.64 6.00 26.29
CA PHE A 187 -4.63 6.22 25.25
C PHE A 187 -4.35 4.92 24.53
N ILE A 188 -4.19 5.01 23.21
CA ILE A 188 -3.71 3.90 22.39
C ILE A 188 -2.41 4.38 21.75
N TRP A 189 -1.31 3.70 22.08
CA TRP A 189 -0.03 3.93 21.47
C TRP A 189 0.19 2.90 20.37
N SER A 190 0.34 3.38 19.14
CA SER A 190 0.72 2.56 17.98
C SER A 190 2.14 2.91 17.55
N ILE A 191 2.94 1.89 17.31
CA ILE A 191 4.30 2.02 16.81
C ILE A 191 4.57 0.96 15.77
N GLY A 192 5.19 1.35 14.68
CA GLY A 192 5.53 0.40 13.63
C GLY A 192 6.33 0.99 12.51
N GLY A 193 6.49 0.20 11.46
CA GLY A 193 7.25 0.62 10.31
C GLY A 193 7.18 -0.36 9.14
N LYS A 194 7.78 0.08 8.06
CA LYS A 194 7.94 -0.69 6.84
C LYS A 194 9.36 -0.49 6.30
N ILE A 195 9.99 -1.60 5.91
CA ILE A 195 11.27 -1.61 5.19
C ILE A 195 11.03 -2.38 3.91
N GLY A 196 11.53 -1.86 2.80
CA GLY A 196 11.41 -2.49 1.49
C GLY A 196 12.68 -2.35 0.68
N MET A 197 13.00 -3.38 -0.07
CA MET A 197 14.07 -3.35 -1.06
C MET A 197 13.62 -4.03 -2.35
N ILE A 198 14.11 -3.51 -3.47
CA ILE A 198 13.90 -4.04 -4.81
C ILE A 198 15.22 -4.01 -5.56
N GLY A 199 15.50 -5.06 -6.32
CA GLY A 199 16.72 -5.13 -7.11
C GLY A 199 16.53 -5.91 -8.40
N SER A 200 17.27 -5.54 -9.44
CA SER A 200 17.29 -6.26 -10.70
C SER A 200 18.03 -7.58 -10.58
N ILE A 201 17.53 -8.62 -11.25
CA ILE A 201 18.15 -9.94 -11.32
C ILE A 201 18.97 -10.02 -12.62
N GLY A 202 20.18 -10.57 -12.52
CA GLY A 202 21.09 -10.76 -13.66
C GLY A 202 22.03 -9.59 -13.92
N ASP A 203 21.57 -8.35 -13.80
CA ASP A 203 22.40 -7.15 -13.86
C ASP A 203 22.12 -6.22 -12.69
N TRP A 204 22.93 -6.32 -11.65
CA TRP A 204 22.81 -5.52 -10.43
C TRP A 204 23.05 -4.02 -10.62
N LYS A 205 23.59 -3.60 -11.79
CA LYS A 205 23.78 -2.18 -12.16
C LYS A 205 22.54 -1.58 -12.80
N LYS A 206 21.62 -2.42 -13.29
CA LYS A 206 20.36 -1.98 -13.88
C LYS A 206 19.40 -1.60 -12.76
N ASP A 207 18.85 -0.41 -12.83
CA ASP A 207 17.79 0.00 -11.90
C ASP A 207 16.50 -0.80 -12.18
N PRO A 208 15.71 -1.12 -11.12
CA PRO A 208 14.41 -1.72 -11.31
C PRO A 208 13.47 -0.74 -12.06
N PRO A 209 12.39 -1.24 -12.70
CA PRO A 209 11.46 -0.41 -13.43
C PRO A 209 10.88 0.71 -12.57
N LEU A 210 10.66 1.89 -13.14
CA LEU A 210 10.17 3.08 -12.43
C LEU A 210 8.86 2.81 -11.67
N TYR A 211 7.94 2.09 -12.28
CA TYR A 211 6.63 1.75 -11.71
C TYR A 211 6.70 0.79 -10.50
N GLU A 212 7.88 0.24 -10.22
CA GLU A 212 8.10 -0.63 -9.06
C GLU A 212 8.95 0.03 -7.96
N ARG A 213 9.59 1.18 -8.25
CA ARG A 213 10.44 1.87 -7.27
C ARG A 213 9.64 2.47 -6.13
N TYR A 214 10.32 2.72 -5.02
CA TYR A 214 9.73 3.30 -3.83
C TYR A 214 9.73 4.82 -3.85
N PHE A 215 8.59 5.38 -3.53
CA PHE A 215 8.37 6.80 -3.32
C PHE A 215 7.66 7.00 -2.00
N LEU A 216 8.09 7.94 -1.18
CA LEU A 216 7.46 8.26 0.09
C LEU A 216 6.95 9.71 0.10
N GLY A 217 6.22 10.06 1.16
CA GLY A 217 5.49 11.33 1.32
C GLY A 217 4.00 11.13 1.11
N GLY A 218 3.20 11.93 1.77
CA GLY A 218 1.74 11.83 1.78
C GLY A 218 1.19 11.17 3.04
N GLY A 219 -0.13 11.05 3.11
CA GLY A 219 -0.87 10.57 4.29
C GLY A 219 -0.57 9.14 4.69
N ASP A 220 -0.08 8.30 3.77
CA ASP A 220 0.14 6.87 3.96
C ASP A 220 1.62 6.49 4.15
N SER A 221 2.51 7.46 4.32
CA SER A 221 3.93 7.19 4.58
C SER A 221 4.55 8.19 5.55
N VAL A 222 5.17 9.28 5.09
CA VAL A 222 5.71 10.34 5.93
C VAL A 222 4.84 11.58 5.77
N ARG A 223 3.96 11.82 6.75
CA ARG A 223 3.06 12.97 6.76
C ARG A 223 3.82 14.29 6.91
N GLY A 224 3.27 15.38 6.36
CA GLY A 224 3.94 16.68 6.27
C GLY A 224 4.69 16.89 4.95
N PHE A 225 4.87 15.85 4.15
CA PHE A 225 5.46 15.90 2.82
C PHE A 225 4.39 15.69 1.74
N PRO A 226 4.53 16.32 0.56
CA PRO A 226 3.66 16.02 -0.59
C PRO A 226 3.70 14.55 -0.97
N TYR A 227 2.63 14.07 -1.58
CA TYR A 227 2.56 12.70 -2.09
C TYR A 227 3.73 12.40 -3.04
N ARG A 228 4.43 11.27 -2.82
CA ARG A 228 5.60 10.81 -3.60
C ARG A 228 6.76 11.81 -3.71
N SER A 229 6.91 12.74 -2.79
CA SER A 229 7.96 13.76 -2.86
C SER A 229 9.28 13.36 -2.19
N ILE A 230 9.30 12.27 -1.43
CA ILE A 230 10.51 11.78 -0.76
C ILE A 230 11.12 10.67 -1.60
N GLY A 231 12.36 10.87 -2.00
CA GLY A 231 13.17 9.93 -2.78
C GLY A 231 14.33 10.59 -3.48
N PRO A 232 15.15 9.82 -4.20
CA PRO A 232 16.25 10.37 -5.00
C PRO A 232 15.71 11.25 -6.12
N THR A 233 16.32 12.41 -6.31
CA THR A 233 15.95 13.38 -7.34
C THR A 233 17.03 13.51 -8.41
N ASP A 234 16.61 13.74 -9.63
CA ASP A 234 17.48 14.05 -10.74
C ASP A 234 17.96 15.53 -10.75
N ARG A 235 18.63 15.95 -11.83
CA ARG A 235 19.10 17.34 -11.99
C ARG A 235 17.95 18.35 -12.08
N ASN A 236 16.80 17.93 -12.57
CA ASN A 236 15.60 18.76 -12.70
C ASN A 236 14.78 18.81 -11.39
N LYS A 237 15.21 18.08 -10.35
CA LYS A 237 14.55 17.86 -9.07
C LYS A 237 13.33 16.93 -9.15
N ASP A 238 13.18 16.18 -10.25
CA ASP A 238 12.15 15.17 -10.38
C ASP A 238 12.52 13.94 -9.56
N ASN A 239 11.59 13.45 -8.74
CA ASN A 239 11.80 12.25 -7.93
C ASN A 239 11.62 11.00 -8.80
N TYR A 240 12.66 10.19 -8.92
CA TYR A 240 12.66 8.97 -9.74
C TYR A 240 12.58 7.67 -8.91
N GLY A 241 12.32 7.80 -7.61
CA GLY A 241 12.14 6.67 -6.72
C GLY A 241 13.41 5.93 -6.34
N GLY A 242 13.39 5.31 -5.17
CA GLY A 242 14.50 4.51 -4.63
C GLY A 242 14.31 3.02 -4.84
N ASP A 243 15.39 2.27 -4.72
CA ASP A 243 15.40 0.80 -4.68
C ASP A 243 15.34 0.25 -3.24
N PHE A 244 15.48 1.13 -2.26
CA PHE A 244 15.33 0.86 -0.84
C PHE A 244 14.46 1.93 -0.19
N MET A 245 13.60 1.50 0.76
CA MET A 245 12.83 2.42 1.59
C MET A 245 12.77 1.97 3.03
N TYR A 246 12.58 2.94 3.93
CA TYR A 246 12.15 2.68 5.29
C TYR A 246 11.17 3.77 5.74
N VAL A 247 10.19 3.38 6.53
CA VAL A 247 9.26 4.27 7.23
C VAL A 247 9.07 3.74 8.63
N LEU A 248 9.16 4.62 9.61
CA LEU A 248 8.81 4.38 11.00
C LEU A 248 7.74 5.38 11.40
N THR A 249 6.76 4.93 12.14
CA THR A 249 5.70 5.79 12.69
C THR A 249 5.46 5.47 14.15
N SER A 250 5.17 6.50 14.92
CA SER A 250 4.68 6.37 16.29
C SER A 250 3.53 7.36 16.47
N GLU A 251 2.40 6.87 16.95
CA GLU A 251 1.20 7.64 17.13
C GLU A 251 0.57 7.33 18.50
N ILE A 252 0.18 8.36 19.24
CA ILE A 252 -0.58 8.23 20.48
C ILE A 252 -1.94 8.88 20.26
N SER A 253 -3.01 8.10 20.35
CA SER A 253 -4.37 8.58 20.22
C SER A 253 -5.08 8.64 21.58
N HIS A 254 -5.96 9.64 21.72
CA HIS A 254 -6.78 9.87 22.91
C HIS A 254 -8.24 10.14 22.51
N PRO A 255 -9.24 9.79 23.35
CA PRO A 255 -10.63 10.06 23.04
C PRO A 255 -10.92 11.57 23.08
N ILE A 256 -11.78 12.04 22.17
CA ILE A 256 -12.39 13.36 22.19
C ILE A 256 -13.90 13.21 22.39
N TRP A 257 -14.54 12.36 21.59
CA TRP A 257 -15.92 11.92 21.68
C TRP A 257 -16.01 10.41 21.36
N ASP A 258 -17.18 9.82 21.52
CA ASP A 258 -17.41 8.38 21.33
C ASP A 258 -16.92 7.85 19.97
N PHE A 259 -17.04 8.66 18.93
CA PHE A 259 -16.65 8.30 17.55
C PHE A 259 -15.45 9.10 17.02
N VAL A 260 -14.85 9.97 17.83
CA VAL A 260 -13.72 10.81 17.44
C VAL A 260 -12.57 10.67 18.44
N ARG A 261 -11.41 10.28 17.94
CA ARG A 261 -10.14 10.31 18.69
C ARG A 261 -9.20 11.35 18.10
N GLY A 262 -8.48 12.08 18.95
CA GLY A 262 -7.32 12.87 18.56
C GLY A 262 -6.07 12.00 18.54
N ALA A 263 -5.07 12.35 17.74
CA ALA A 263 -3.83 11.62 17.64
C ALA A 263 -2.64 12.55 17.40
N VAL A 264 -1.60 12.42 18.23
CA VAL A 264 -0.28 13.05 18.01
C VAL A 264 0.62 12.02 17.37
N PHE A 265 1.39 12.39 16.37
CA PHE A 265 2.24 11.45 15.67
C PHE A 265 3.59 12.04 15.25
N ILE A 266 4.52 11.11 15.04
CA ILE A 266 5.81 11.34 14.40
C ILE A 266 6.07 10.24 13.37
N ASP A 267 6.46 10.64 12.17
CA ASP A 267 6.84 9.75 11.08
C ASP A 267 8.29 10.03 10.67
N VAL A 268 9.05 8.98 10.43
CA VAL A 268 10.45 9.06 9.98
C VAL A 268 10.62 8.15 8.78
N GLY A 269 11.19 8.63 7.69
CA GLY A 269 11.43 7.77 6.54
C GLY A 269 12.24 8.41 5.43
N ASN A 270 12.71 7.55 4.53
CA ASN A 270 13.33 7.94 3.28
C ASN A 270 13.24 6.81 2.25
N ALA A 271 13.26 7.18 0.97
CA ALA A 271 13.51 6.27 -0.14
C ALA A 271 14.86 6.62 -0.75
N THR A 272 15.74 5.63 -0.90
CA THR A 272 17.13 5.84 -1.32
C THR A 272 17.57 4.73 -2.27
N HIS A 273 18.75 4.86 -2.85
CA HIS A 273 19.47 3.73 -3.42
C HIS A 273 20.18 2.95 -2.32
N SER A 274 19.97 1.65 -2.24
CA SER A 274 20.56 0.76 -1.21
C SER A 274 22.09 0.81 -1.17
N ARG A 275 22.71 1.13 -2.29
CA ARG A 275 24.17 1.27 -2.44
C ARG A 275 24.79 2.44 -1.66
N PHE A 276 24.01 3.48 -1.34
CA PHE A 276 24.53 4.75 -0.83
C PHE A 276 24.13 5.04 0.62
N GLY A 277 24.01 4.01 1.43
CA GLY A 277 23.61 4.14 2.83
C GLY A 277 22.09 4.17 2.99
N PRO A 278 21.48 3.02 3.19
CA PRO A 278 20.03 2.84 3.15
C PRO A 278 19.29 3.69 4.19
N PHE A 279 19.89 3.99 5.32
CA PHE A 279 19.27 4.79 6.39
C PHE A 279 19.74 6.25 6.43
N SER A 280 20.36 6.73 5.35
CA SER A 280 20.85 8.11 5.26
C SER A 280 19.72 9.11 5.08
N SER A 281 19.98 10.36 5.47
CA SER A 281 19.13 11.54 5.19
C SER A 281 17.65 11.34 5.53
N PRO A 282 17.29 11.00 6.78
CA PRO A 282 15.91 10.81 7.17
C PRO A 282 15.09 12.09 6.97
N ASN A 283 13.83 11.92 6.60
CA ASN A 283 12.83 12.97 6.65
C ASN A 283 11.92 12.71 7.82
N ILE A 284 11.54 13.75 8.57
CA ILE A 284 10.73 13.64 9.79
C ILE A 284 9.51 14.53 9.65
N GLY A 285 8.34 13.94 9.78
CA GLY A 285 7.07 14.64 9.87
C GLY A 285 6.46 14.49 11.26
N VAL A 286 5.88 15.56 11.79
CA VAL A 286 5.15 15.56 13.07
C VAL A 286 3.80 16.24 12.89
N GLY A 287 2.83 15.83 13.67
CA GLY A 287 1.51 16.44 13.53
C GLY A 287 0.49 15.98 14.55
N TYR A 288 -0.70 16.51 14.34
CA TYR A 288 -1.90 16.16 15.08
C TYR A 288 -3.03 15.87 14.10
N GLY A 289 -3.82 14.85 14.41
CA GLY A 289 -4.90 14.44 13.54
C GLY A 289 -6.13 13.96 14.30
N LEU A 290 -7.21 13.79 13.53
CA LEU A 290 -8.47 13.21 14.00
C LEU A 290 -8.69 11.85 13.36
N ARG A 291 -9.22 10.93 14.15
CA ARG A 291 -9.62 9.57 13.78
C ARG A 291 -11.11 9.45 13.99
N ILE A 292 -11.90 9.48 12.92
CA ILE A 292 -13.36 9.54 12.98
C ILE A 292 -13.92 8.19 12.56
N LYS A 293 -14.64 7.53 13.46
CA LYS A 293 -15.32 6.26 13.21
C LYS A 293 -16.77 6.55 12.85
N LEU A 294 -17.14 6.24 11.62
CA LEU A 294 -18.53 6.37 11.20
C LEU A 294 -19.24 5.02 11.34
N PRO A 295 -20.45 4.97 11.95
CA PRO A 295 -21.19 3.71 12.15
C PRO A 295 -21.51 2.96 10.85
N VAL A 296 -21.57 3.67 9.74
CA VAL A 296 -21.95 3.13 8.41
C VAL A 296 -20.71 2.75 7.57
N VAL A 297 -19.55 3.27 7.92
CA VAL A 297 -18.30 3.07 7.17
C VAL A 297 -17.35 2.22 8.00
N ASN A 298 -17.03 1.04 7.51
CA ASN A 298 -16.17 0.08 8.21
C ASN A 298 -14.70 0.53 8.34
N ALA A 299 -14.32 1.70 7.86
CA ALA A 299 -12.98 2.23 7.92
C ALA A 299 -12.97 3.63 8.54
N PRO A 300 -12.06 3.93 9.48
CA PRO A 300 -11.97 5.27 10.07
C PRO A 300 -11.52 6.30 9.03
N ILE A 301 -12.08 7.50 9.14
CA ILE A 301 -11.59 8.68 8.42
C ILE A 301 -10.46 9.29 9.24
N ARG A 302 -9.36 9.59 8.56
CA ARG A 302 -8.17 10.24 9.14
C ARG A 302 -8.00 11.62 8.53
N LEU A 303 -7.91 12.63 9.39
CA LEU A 303 -7.67 14.02 9.03
C LEU A 303 -6.42 14.48 9.79
N ASP A 304 -5.32 14.69 9.08
CA ASP A 304 -4.03 15.01 9.71
C ASP A 304 -3.52 16.38 9.28
N LEU A 305 -3.09 17.19 10.24
CA LEU A 305 -2.27 18.38 10.03
C LEU A 305 -0.83 18.05 10.42
N ALA A 306 0.08 18.11 9.46
CA ALA A 306 1.45 17.69 9.62
C ALA A 306 2.45 18.73 9.11
N TYR A 307 3.58 18.83 9.82
CA TYR A 307 4.69 19.71 9.50
C TYR A 307 5.97 18.89 9.29
N PRO A 308 6.78 19.16 8.23
CA PRO A 308 8.07 18.51 8.01
C PRO A 308 9.11 19.09 8.97
N LEU A 309 9.32 18.42 10.10
CA LEU A 309 10.27 18.83 11.14
C LEU A 309 11.72 18.77 10.66
N LEU A 310 12.06 17.71 9.94
CA LEU A 310 13.36 17.56 9.26
C LEU A 310 13.09 17.24 7.79
N ASN A 311 13.58 18.09 6.90
CA ASN A 311 13.35 17.98 5.48
C ASN A 311 14.69 17.93 4.72
N ASN A 312 15.05 16.76 4.24
CA ASN A 312 16.23 16.53 3.41
C ASN A 312 15.89 16.45 1.92
N GLN A 313 14.64 16.79 1.53
CA GLN A 313 14.20 16.75 0.14
C GLN A 313 14.39 18.09 -0.55
N ARG A 314 14.98 18.05 -1.73
CA ARG A 314 15.13 19.24 -2.57
C ARG A 314 13.80 19.65 -3.20
N GLY A 315 13.49 20.94 -3.15
CA GLY A 315 12.28 21.48 -3.77
C GLY A 315 10.99 21.33 -2.94
N VAL A 316 11.04 20.70 -1.78
CA VAL A 316 9.90 20.58 -0.88
C VAL A 316 9.93 21.69 0.17
N ALA A 317 8.91 22.54 0.19
CA ALA A 317 8.80 23.64 1.14
C ALA A 317 8.37 23.13 2.54
N ASN A 318 8.97 23.70 3.60
CA ASN A 318 8.58 23.45 4.98
C ASN A 318 7.30 24.25 5.29
N ARG A 319 6.16 23.61 5.24
CA ARG A 319 4.86 24.19 5.57
C ARG A 319 3.94 23.13 6.15
N ILE A 320 2.94 23.54 6.92
CA ILE A 320 1.88 22.65 7.38
C ILE A 320 1.09 22.14 6.16
N ARG A 321 0.82 20.83 6.17
CA ARG A 321 0.00 20.17 5.16
C ARG A 321 -1.15 19.43 5.80
N PHE A 322 -2.27 19.50 5.14
CA PHE A 322 -3.44 18.71 5.46
C PHE A 322 -3.39 17.41 4.66
N HIS A 323 -3.60 16.28 5.34
CA HIS A 323 -3.75 14.98 4.74
C HIS A 323 -5.11 14.40 5.09
N PHE A 324 -5.77 13.87 4.10
CA PHE A 324 -7.01 13.12 4.24
C PHE A 324 -6.74 11.67 3.81
N SER A 325 -7.14 10.71 4.63
CA SER A 325 -7.14 9.30 4.23
C SER A 325 -8.32 8.55 4.85
N MET A 326 -8.74 7.50 4.19
CA MET A 326 -9.78 6.59 4.65
C MET A 326 -9.18 5.19 4.73
N GLY A 327 -9.20 4.59 5.93
CA GLY A 327 -8.57 3.29 6.18
C GLY A 327 -7.83 3.26 7.51
N LEU A 328 -7.23 2.11 7.79
CA LEU A 328 -6.83 1.75 9.14
C LEU A 328 -5.45 2.20 9.56
N SER A 329 -4.50 2.18 8.70
CA SER A 329 -3.12 2.47 9.06
C SER A 329 -2.33 2.90 7.84
N MET A 330 -1.15 3.41 8.12
CA MET A 330 -0.16 3.75 7.10
C MET A 330 0.44 2.51 6.39
N PHE A 331 0.14 1.31 6.86
CA PHE A 331 0.70 0.06 6.33
C PHE A 331 -0.34 -1.02 6.14
#